data_281052082244bf60c7c709fc971be5d9
#
_entry.id   281052082244bf60c7c709fc971be5d9
#
_cell.length_a   1.000
_cell.length_b   1.000
_cell.length_c   1.000
_cell.angle_alpha   90.00
_cell.angle_beta   90.00
_cell.angle_gamma   90.00
#
_symmetry.space_group_name_H-M   'P 1'
#
loop_
_entity.id
_entity.type
_entity.pdbx_description
1 polymer ?
#
loop_
_entity_poly.entity_id
_entity_poly.type
_entity_poly.pdbx_seq_one_letter_code
_entity_poly.pdbx_strand_id
1 'polypeptide(L)'
;MMPFDLRKLVFRTVVAPQEVARALIAWNPPNEARWIGVGLVAVASVILGTVGEGMLTVLSRGAVPFTNMAFTLGPMQFVMPVVIAFLMAFMGRRFGGTGQFRDALLLSAWMQGVMTVIQAIQIVVMIFFPMTALVALSFAIIALLMHLLVNFTAALHGFTNLISVAAGVVFTAIIVIFLTALILGAFLSSAGFVPVDALPS
;
A
#
# COMPACT_ATOMS: atom_id res chain seq x y z
N MET A 1 -1.78 5.97 -25.63
CA MET A 1 -2.82 6.83 -25.03
C MET A 1 -3.71 5.91 -24.17
N MET A 2 -3.93 6.18 -22.88
CA MET A 2 -4.83 5.36 -22.05
C MET A 2 -6.26 5.51 -22.59
N PRO A 3 -6.93 4.42 -22.99
CA PRO A 3 -8.29 4.49 -23.52
C PRO A 3 -9.36 4.65 -22.42
N PHE A 4 -8.96 4.97 -21.20
CA PHE A 4 -9.84 4.97 -20.03
C PHE A 4 -9.94 6.37 -19.41
N ASP A 5 -11.16 6.78 -19.06
CA ASP A 5 -11.42 7.92 -18.19
C ASP A 5 -10.89 7.59 -16.79
N LEU A 6 -9.83 8.29 -16.35
CA LEU A 6 -9.12 8.01 -15.10
C LEU A 6 -10.06 8.06 -13.88
N ARG A 7 -11.01 9.01 -13.85
CA ARG A 7 -11.95 9.16 -12.74
C ARG A 7 -12.86 7.93 -12.62
N LYS A 8 -13.39 7.48 -13.78
CA LYS A 8 -14.22 6.27 -13.83
C LYS A 8 -13.43 5.04 -13.45
N LEU A 9 -12.15 4.98 -13.84
CA LEU A 9 -11.31 3.83 -13.53
C LEU A 9 -11.00 3.74 -12.04
N VAL A 10 -10.69 4.86 -11.36
CA VAL A 10 -10.48 4.90 -9.91
C VAL A 10 -11.75 4.45 -9.17
N PHE A 11 -12.92 4.97 -9.53
CA PHE A 11 -14.18 4.55 -8.92
C PHE A 11 -14.45 3.06 -9.14
N ARG A 12 -14.28 2.56 -10.36
CA ARG A 12 -14.47 1.14 -10.69
C ARG A 12 -13.47 0.24 -9.97
N THR A 13 -12.28 0.73 -9.62
CA THR A 13 -11.32 -0.03 -8.83
C THR A 13 -11.90 -0.44 -7.48
N VAL A 14 -12.71 0.40 -6.85
CA VAL A 14 -13.36 0.09 -5.57
C VAL A 14 -14.54 -0.87 -5.74
N VAL A 15 -15.36 -0.68 -6.79
CA VAL A 15 -16.62 -1.43 -6.96
C VAL A 15 -16.43 -2.74 -7.72
N ALA A 16 -15.54 -2.78 -8.71
CA ALA A 16 -15.28 -3.92 -9.57
C ALA A 16 -13.76 -4.16 -9.77
N PRO A 17 -13.00 -4.39 -8.68
CA PRO A 17 -11.53 -4.42 -8.71
C PRO A 17 -10.94 -5.47 -9.66
N GLN A 18 -11.56 -6.66 -9.75
CA GLN A 18 -11.06 -7.70 -10.65
C GLN A 18 -11.18 -7.35 -12.13
N GLU A 19 -12.26 -6.63 -12.52
CA GLU A 19 -12.43 -6.16 -13.90
C GLU A 19 -11.34 -5.15 -14.26
N VAL A 20 -11.08 -4.19 -13.35
CA VAL A 20 -10.03 -3.20 -13.52
C VAL A 20 -8.66 -3.87 -13.59
N ALA A 21 -8.37 -4.83 -12.72
CA ALA A 21 -7.12 -5.57 -12.75
C ALA A 21 -6.91 -6.27 -14.11
N ARG A 22 -7.93 -6.98 -14.61
CA ARG A 22 -7.87 -7.64 -15.93
C ARG A 22 -7.68 -6.64 -17.07
N ALA A 23 -8.37 -5.50 -17.01
CA ALA A 23 -8.23 -4.45 -18.02
C ALA A 23 -6.81 -3.84 -18.03
N LEU A 24 -6.22 -3.61 -16.85
CA LEU A 24 -4.84 -3.11 -16.71
C LEU A 24 -3.82 -4.13 -17.25
N ILE A 25 -3.98 -5.42 -16.92
CA ILE A 25 -3.12 -6.48 -17.43
C ILE A 25 -3.23 -6.57 -18.96
N ALA A 26 -4.46 -6.51 -19.50
CA ALA A 26 -4.72 -6.56 -20.95
C ALA A 26 -4.15 -5.35 -21.67
N TRP A 27 -4.07 -4.17 -21.04
CA TRP A 27 -3.42 -2.99 -21.61
C TRP A 27 -1.92 -3.19 -21.83
N ASN A 28 -1.26 -4.02 -21.02
CA ASN A 28 0.12 -4.48 -21.16
C ASN A 28 1.12 -3.37 -21.51
N PRO A 29 1.29 -2.34 -20.69
CA PRO A 29 2.25 -1.27 -20.95
C PRO A 29 3.70 -1.79 -20.93
N PRO A 30 4.64 -1.09 -21.59
CA PRO A 30 6.05 -1.45 -21.54
C PRO A 30 6.60 -1.41 -20.12
N ASN A 31 7.68 -2.18 -19.87
CA ASN A 31 8.25 -2.31 -18.52
C ASN A 31 8.70 -0.97 -17.93
N GLU A 32 9.26 -0.09 -18.77
CA GLU A 32 9.68 1.26 -18.36
C GLU A 32 8.51 2.06 -17.80
N ALA A 33 7.33 2.00 -18.46
CA ALA A 33 6.14 2.69 -18.00
C ALA A 33 5.63 2.17 -16.64
N ARG A 34 5.80 0.86 -16.37
CA ARG A 34 5.45 0.25 -15.07
C ARG A 34 6.33 0.79 -13.94
N TRP A 35 7.66 0.86 -14.16
CA TRP A 35 8.61 1.40 -13.19
C TRP A 35 8.45 2.92 -12.99
N ILE A 36 8.22 3.65 -14.07
CA ILE A 36 7.89 5.08 -14.00
C ILE A 36 6.61 5.29 -13.18
N GLY A 37 5.60 4.45 -13.38
CA GLY A 37 4.37 4.47 -12.59
C GLY A 37 4.62 4.29 -11.10
N VAL A 38 5.44 3.31 -10.71
CA VAL A 38 5.85 3.11 -9.30
C VAL A 38 6.54 4.37 -8.76
N GLY A 39 7.50 4.94 -9.51
CA GLY A 39 8.21 6.15 -9.10
C GLY A 39 7.29 7.36 -8.94
N LEU A 40 6.38 7.58 -9.90
CA LEU A 40 5.44 8.70 -9.84
C LEU A 40 4.51 8.62 -8.62
N VAL A 41 3.94 7.45 -8.35
CA VAL A 41 3.04 7.30 -7.20
C VAL A 41 3.80 7.36 -5.88
N ALA A 42 5.05 6.88 -5.82
CA ALA A 42 5.89 7.01 -4.64
C ALA A 42 6.17 8.48 -4.32
N VAL A 43 6.59 9.28 -5.32
CA VAL A 43 6.84 10.72 -5.14
C VAL A 43 5.57 11.46 -4.73
N ALA A 44 4.44 11.19 -5.40
CA ALA A 44 3.15 11.79 -5.06
C ALA A 44 2.73 11.46 -3.62
N SER A 45 2.90 10.20 -3.18
CA SER A 45 2.59 9.78 -1.81
C SER A 45 3.47 10.48 -0.77
N VAL A 46 4.76 10.66 -1.04
CA VAL A 46 5.68 11.39 -0.15
C VAL A 46 5.27 12.86 -0.02
N ILE A 47 4.98 13.51 -1.15
CA ILE A 47 4.54 14.91 -1.14
C ILE A 47 3.26 15.06 -0.31
N LEU A 48 2.26 14.24 -0.60
CA LEU A 48 0.99 14.28 0.15
C LEU A 48 1.18 13.92 1.62
N GLY A 49 2.02 12.93 1.93
CA GLY A 49 2.35 12.57 3.30
C GLY A 49 2.96 13.72 4.08
N THR A 50 3.92 14.43 3.48
CA THR A 50 4.57 15.62 4.09
C THR A 50 3.57 16.77 4.29
N VAL A 51 2.70 17.01 3.31
CA VAL A 51 1.61 18.00 3.43
C VAL A 51 0.65 17.61 4.56
N GLY A 52 0.24 16.34 4.62
CA GLY A 52 -0.64 15.81 5.66
C GLY A 52 -0.03 15.94 7.06
N GLU A 53 1.25 15.63 7.22
CA GLU A 53 1.99 15.77 8.48
C GLU A 53 2.04 17.25 8.92
N GLY A 54 2.38 18.15 8.01
CA GLY A 54 2.38 19.59 8.29
C GLY A 54 1.00 20.11 8.68
N MET A 55 -0.05 19.68 7.98
CA MET A 55 -1.43 20.03 8.29
C MET A 55 -1.83 19.53 9.70
N LEU A 56 -1.47 18.29 10.04
CA LEU A 56 -1.73 17.71 11.35
C LEU A 56 -1.04 18.51 12.47
N THR A 57 0.20 18.95 12.26
CA THR A 57 0.93 19.81 13.20
C THR A 57 0.19 21.13 13.44
N VAL A 58 -0.27 21.78 12.37
CA VAL A 58 -1.03 23.04 12.46
C VAL A 58 -2.37 22.84 13.17
N LEU A 59 -3.15 21.86 12.77
CA LEU A 59 -4.48 21.58 13.35
C LEU A 59 -4.41 21.13 14.80
N SER A 60 -3.36 20.42 15.18
CA SER A 60 -3.11 20.02 16.58
C SER A 60 -2.49 21.12 17.44
N ARG A 61 -2.31 22.33 16.89
CA ARG A 61 -1.62 23.47 17.54
C ARG A 61 -0.22 23.08 18.06
N GLY A 62 0.49 22.24 17.33
CA GLY A 62 1.82 21.77 17.69
C GLY A 62 1.85 20.59 18.67
N ALA A 63 0.69 20.07 19.13
CA ALA A 63 0.66 18.87 19.98
C ALA A 63 1.22 17.63 19.26
N VAL A 64 1.08 17.57 17.94
CA VAL A 64 1.77 16.60 17.08
C VAL A 64 2.88 17.35 16.34
N PRO A 65 4.17 17.11 16.66
CA PRO A 65 5.27 17.81 16.02
C PRO A 65 5.44 17.37 14.55
N PHE A 66 5.93 18.30 13.72
CA PHE A 66 6.38 17.95 12.36
C PHE A 66 7.72 17.24 12.44
N THR A 67 7.74 15.95 12.07
CA THR A 67 8.93 15.10 12.18
C THR A 67 9.63 14.89 10.83
N ASN A 68 9.00 15.34 9.72
CA ASN A 68 9.45 15.07 8.36
C ASN A 68 9.53 13.56 8.03
N MET A 69 8.74 12.76 8.74
CA MET A 69 8.77 11.30 8.66
C MET A 69 8.36 10.80 7.27
N ALA A 70 7.35 11.44 6.66
CA ALA A 70 6.90 11.09 5.32
C ALA A 70 8.03 11.22 4.28
N PHE A 71 8.87 12.25 4.40
CA PHE A 71 10.03 12.43 3.53
C PHE A 71 11.15 11.43 3.88
N THR A 72 11.46 11.27 5.15
CA THR A 72 12.50 10.35 5.65
C THR A 72 12.22 8.91 5.23
N LEU A 73 10.95 8.48 5.28
CA LEU A 73 10.51 7.16 4.84
C LEU A 73 10.16 7.12 3.34
N GLY A 74 10.42 8.18 2.59
CA GLY A 74 10.15 8.28 1.16
C GLY A 74 10.64 7.09 0.33
N PRO A 75 11.89 6.59 0.51
CA PRO A 75 12.36 5.40 -0.18
C PRO A 75 11.48 4.17 0.02
N MET A 76 10.83 4.01 1.19
CA MET A 76 9.89 2.92 1.45
C MET A 76 8.64 3.00 0.58
N GLN A 77 8.20 4.20 0.20
CA GLN A 77 7.06 4.39 -0.71
C GLN A 77 7.34 3.85 -2.12
N PHE A 78 8.61 3.78 -2.51
CA PHE A 78 9.02 3.12 -3.75
C PHE A 78 9.20 1.61 -3.56
N VAL A 79 9.81 1.19 -2.46
CA VAL A 79 10.12 -0.22 -2.18
C VAL A 79 8.85 -1.04 -1.93
N MET A 80 7.88 -0.50 -1.19
CA MET A 80 6.69 -1.26 -0.78
C MET A 80 5.83 -1.77 -1.95
N PRO A 81 5.51 -0.99 -2.99
CA PRO A 81 4.79 -1.53 -4.16
C PRO A 81 5.55 -2.66 -4.85
N VAL A 82 6.89 -2.59 -4.89
CA VAL A 82 7.73 -3.64 -5.48
C VAL A 82 7.69 -4.92 -4.64
N VAL A 83 7.77 -4.79 -3.31
CA VAL A 83 7.63 -5.92 -2.38
C VAL A 83 6.25 -6.55 -2.48
N ILE A 84 5.18 -5.73 -2.51
CA ILE A 84 3.81 -6.21 -2.71
C ILE A 84 3.69 -6.98 -4.03
N ALA A 85 4.21 -6.42 -5.14
CA ALA A 85 4.20 -7.08 -6.44
C ALA A 85 4.95 -8.43 -6.41
N PHE A 86 6.11 -8.46 -5.74
CA PHE A 86 6.87 -9.69 -5.58
C PHE A 86 6.08 -10.74 -4.78
N LEU A 87 5.50 -10.35 -3.65
CA LEU A 87 4.71 -11.24 -2.81
C LEU A 87 3.47 -11.76 -3.54
N MET A 88 2.73 -10.89 -4.24
CA MET A 88 1.59 -11.28 -5.06
C MET A 88 2.00 -12.34 -6.08
N ALA A 89 3.05 -12.08 -6.87
CA ALA A 89 3.50 -12.99 -7.92
C ALA A 89 4.09 -14.29 -7.35
N PHE A 90 4.89 -14.20 -6.29
CA PHE A 90 5.58 -15.35 -5.70
C PHE A 90 4.61 -16.28 -4.98
N MET A 91 3.81 -15.73 -4.07
CA MET A 91 2.86 -16.52 -3.28
C MET A 91 1.76 -17.12 -4.16
N GLY A 92 1.17 -16.32 -5.05
CA GLY A 92 0.13 -16.83 -5.92
C GLY A 92 0.60 -18.00 -6.80
N ARG A 93 1.85 -17.96 -7.29
CA ARG A 93 2.43 -19.09 -8.04
C ARG A 93 2.62 -20.35 -7.19
N ARG A 94 2.93 -20.20 -5.91
CA ARG A 94 3.02 -21.35 -4.98
C ARG A 94 1.68 -22.05 -4.79
N PHE A 95 0.58 -21.34 -4.99
CA PHE A 95 -0.79 -21.89 -4.93
C PHE A 95 -1.36 -22.23 -6.32
N GLY A 96 -0.51 -22.41 -7.33
CA GLY A 96 -0.92 -22.82 -8.67
C GLY A 96 -1.39 -21.70 -9.59
N GLY A 97 -1.15 -20.45 -9.24
CA GLY A 97 -1.47 -19.29 -10.08
C GLY A 97 -0.46 -19.06 -11.20
N THR A 98 -0.88 -18.34 -12.25
CA THR A 98 -0.11 -18.07 -13.48
C THR A 98 0.42 -16.63 -13.58
N GLY A 99 0.16 -15.79 -12.58
CA GLY A 99 0.50 -14.37 -12.59
C GLY A 99 2.01 -14.11 -12.70
N GLN A 100 2.36 -13.06 -13.46
CA GLN A 100 3.75 -12.65 -13.67
C GLN A 100 4.09 -11.43 -12.81
N PHE A 101 5.35 -11.31 -12.39
CA PHE A 101 5.84 -10.18 -11.59
C PHE A 101 5.58 -8.83 -12.28
N ARG A 102 5.79 -8.74 -13.60
CA ARG A 102 5.56 -7.49 -14.35
C ARG A 102 4.12 -7.00 -14.27
N ASP A 103 3.16 -7.93 -14.24
CA ASP A 103 1.73 -7.60 -14.15
C ASP A 103 1.34 -7.28 -12.70
N ALA A 104 1.91 -8.01 -11.73
CA ALA A 104 1.81 -7.67 -10.32
C ALA A 104 2.36 -6.26 -10.01
N LEU A 105 3.49 -5.88 -10.64
CA LEU A 105 4.08 -4.54 -10.49
C LEU A 105 3.14 -3.44 -11.02
N LEU A 106 2.49 -3.66 -12.16
CA LEU A 106 1.49 -2.75 -12.69
C LEU A 106 0.30 -2.59 -11.71
N LEU A 107 -0.21 -3.71 -11.19
CA LEU A 107 -1.35 -3.72 -10.27
C LEU A 107 -1.00 -3.07 -8.93
N SER A 108 0.20 -3.33 -8.39
CA SER A 108 0.64 -2.71 -7.14
C SER A 108 0.85 -1.20 -7.30
N ALA A 109 1.45 -0.75 -8.42
CA ALA A 109 1.58 0.68 -8.73
C ALA A 109 0.20 1.35 -8.87
N TRP A 110 -0.75 0.71 -9.55
CA TRP A 110 -2.11 1.22 -9.65
C TRP A 110 -2.81 1.30 -8.29
N MET A 111 -2.70 0.24 -7.48
CA MET A 111 -3.25 0.22 -6.12
C MET A 111 -2.67 1.35 -5.26
N GLN A 112 -1.36 1.55 -5.30
CA GLN A 112 -0.71 2.67 -4.62
C GLN A 112 -1.23 4.02 -5.13
N GLY A 113 -1.45 4.18 -6.44
CA GLY A 113 -2.03 5.38 -7.03
C GLY A 113 -3.44 5.66 -6.49
N VAL A 114 -4.28 4.64 -6.38
CA VAL A 114 -5.62 4.77 -5.78
C VAL A 114 -5.51 5.17 -4.30
N MET A 115 -4.60 4.55 -3.54
CA MET A 115 -4.36 4.92 -2.13
C MET A 115 -3.85 6.35 -2.00
N THR A 116 -3.03 6.83 -2.93
CA THR A 116 -2.55 8.23 -2.98
C THR A 116 -3.70 9.22 -3.21
N VAL A 117 -4.67 8.87 -4.07
CA VAL A 117 -5.89 9.69 -4.23
C VAL A 117 -6.71 9.72 -2.93
N ILE A 118 -6.86 8.59 -2.27
CA ILE A 118 -7.55 8.50 -0.97
C ILE A 118 -6.82 9.30 0.11
N GLN A 119 -5.50 9.25 0.13
CA GLN A 119 -4.67 10.08 1.02
C GLN A 119 -4.92 11.58 0.81
N ALA A 120 -5.04 12.04 -0.44
CA ALA A 120 -5.39 13.42 -0.73
C ALA A 120 -6.78 13.79 -0.18
N ILE A 121 -7.77 12.91 -0.34
CA ILE A 121 -9.11 13.09 0.23
C ILE A 121 -9.03 13.11 1.78
N GLN A 122 -8.25 12.23 2.38
CA GLN A 122 -8.07 12.17 3.84
C GLN A 122 -7.49 13.46 4.40
N ILE A 123 -6.54 14.11 3.71
CA ILE A 123 -6.00 15.42 4.11
C ILE A 123 -7.11 16.48 4.12
N VAL A 124 -7.98 16.48 3.11
CA VAL A 124 -9.13 17.41 3.07
C VAL A 124 -10.10 17.12 4.20
N VAL A 125 -10.45 15.85 4.44
CA VAL A 125 -11.33 15.43 5.53
C VAL A 125 -10.77 15.85 6.89
N MET A 126 -9.45 15.80 7.09
CA MET A 126 -8.80 16.20 8.34
C MET A 126 -9.08 17.66 8.74
N ILE A 127 -9.36 18.54 7.77
CA ILE A 127 -9.66 19.96 8.05
C ILE A 127 -11.04 20.14 8.70
N PHE A 128 -12.00 19.27 8.34
CA PHE A 128 -13.41 19.46 8.70
C PHE A 128 -13.91 18.53 9.80
N PHE A 129 -13.18 17.45 10.07
CA PHE A 129 -13.64 16.39 10.97
C PHE A 129 -12.71 16.19 12.17
N PRO A 130 -13.25 15.76 13.33
CA PRO A 130 -12.44 15.49 14.51
C PRO A 130 -11.52 14.29 14.32
N MET A 131 -10.46 14.20 15.14
CA MET A 131 -9.46 13.12 15.08
C MET A 131 -10.09 11.72 15.17
N THR A 132 -11.17 11.54 15.90
CA THR A 132 -11.90 10.26 16.00
C THR A 132 -12.45 9.78 14.66
N ALA A 133 -12.92 10.70 13.80
CA ALA A 133 -13.37 10.37 12.46
C ALA A 133 -12.21 9.91 11.57
N LEU A 134 -11.01 10.49 11.73
CA LEU A 134 -9.81 10.08 11.01
C LEU A 134 -9.38 8.66 11.37
N VAL A 135 -9.49 8.27 12.64
CA VAL A 135 -9.22 6.91 13.10
C VAL A 135 -10.18 5.92 12.43
N ALA A 136 -11.49 6.20 12.44
CA ALA A 136 -12.48 5.36 11.78
C ALA A 136 -12.22 5.25 10.25
N LEU A 137 -11.87 6.36 9.60
CA LEU A 137 -11.51 6.39 8.19
C LEU A 137 -10.26 5.54 7.90
N SER A 138 -9.27 5.55 8.80
CA SER A 138 -8.07 4.72 8.65
C SER A 138 -8.39 3.22 8.62
N PHE A 139 -9.31 2.75 9.46
CA PHE A 139 -9.78 1.37 9.41
C PHE A 139 -10.48 1.04 8.09
N ALA A 140 -11.29 1.96 7.57
CA ALA A 140 -11.95 1.78 6.27
C ALA A 140 -10.92 1.70 5.13
N ILE A 141 -9.86 2.51 5.18
CA ILE A 141 -8.77 2.50 4.19
C ILE A 141 -7.99 1.17 4.25
N ILE A 142 -7.71 0.66 5.45
CA ILE A 142 -7.05 -0.64 5.61
C ILE A 142 -7.95 -1.77 5.04
N ALA A 143 -9.24 -1.75 5.33
CA ALA A 143 -10.19 -2.71 4.79
C ALA A 143 -10.25 -2.64 3.25
N LEU A 144 -10.25 -1.44 2.68
CA LEU A 144 -10.20 -1.23 1.24
C LEU A 144 -8.89 -1.76 0.64
N LEU A 145 -7.74 -1.49 1.27
CA LEU A 145 -6.44 -2.00 0.83
C LEU A 145 -6.45 -3.54 0.78
N MET A 146 -6.96 -4.19 1.84
CA MET A 146 -7.09 -5.65 1.87
C MET A 146 -8.05 -6.15 0.79
N HIS A 147 -9.19 -5.48 0.60
CA HIS A 147 -10.14 -5.81 -0.46
C HIS A 147 -9.49 -5.74 -1.86
N LEU A 148 -8.74 -4.67 -2.14
CA LEU A 148 -8.05 -4.52 -3.43
C LEU A 148 -6.95 -5.57 -3.60
N LEU A 149 -6.16 -5.81 -2.57
CA LEU A 149 -5.06 -6.77 -2.61
C LEU A 149 -5.55 -8.19 -2.90
N VAL A 150 -6.63 -8.63 -2.24
CA VAL A 150 -7.26 -9.94 -2.47
C VAL A 150 -7.77 -10.05 -3.90
N ASN A 151 -8.55 -9.06 -4.37
CA ASN A 151 -9.16 -9.10 -5.69
C ASN A 151 -8.14 -8.97 -6.83
N PHE A 152 -7.10 -8.16 -6.65
CA PHE A 152 -6.03 -8.02 -7.63
C PHE A 152 -5.18 -9.29 -7.71
N THR A 153 -4.88 -9.92 -6.56
CA THR A 153 -4.20 -11.22 -6.53
C THR A 153 -5.03 -12.30 -7.21
N ALA A 154 -6.35 -12.34 -6.95
CA ALA A 154 -7.25 -13.28 -7.59
C ALA A 154 -7.29 -13.08 -9.11
N ALA A 155 -7.42 -11.84 -9.58
CA ALA A 155 -7.45 -11.51 -11.01
C ALA A 155 -6.13 -11.81 -11.70
N LEU A 156 -4.98 -11.53 -11.03
CA LEU A 156 -3.64 -11.77 -11.53
C LEU A 156 -3.38 -13.26 -11.79
N HIS A 157 -3.90 -14.12 -10.93
CA HIS A 157 -3.65 -15.57 -10.97
C HIS A 157 -4.81 -16.39 -11.55
N GLY A 158 -5.97 -15.77 -11.82
CA GLY A 158 -7.16 -16.46 -12.30
C GLY A 158 -7.88 -17.26 -11.21
N PHE A 159 -7.68 -16.93 -9.94
CA PHE A 159 -8.34 -17.63 -8.85
C PHE A 159 -9.82 -17.27 -8.75
N THR A 160 -10.66 -18.28 -8.54
CA THR A 160 -12.13 -18.12 -8.38
C THR A 160 -12.56 -18.05 -6.92
N ASN A 161 -11.82 -18.71 -6.03
CA ASN A 161 -12.15 -18.76 -4.60
C ASN A 161 -11.46 -17.59 -3.86
N LEU A 162 -12.19 -16.49 -3.66
CA LEU A 162 -11.70 -15.29 -2.97
C LEU A 162 -11.37 -15.52 -1.49
N ILE A 163 -12.06 -16.47 -0.82
CA ILE A 163 -11.82 -16.77 0.59
C ILE A 163 -10.43 -17.39 0.75
N SER A 164 -10.07 -18.32 -0.12
CA SER A 164 -8.73 -18.92 -0.11
C SER A 164 -7.65 -17.90 -0.42
N VAL A 165 -7.90 -16.98 -1.37
CA VAL A 165 -6.97 -15.89 -1.69
C VAL A 165 -6.84 -14.94 -0.49
N ALA A 166 -7.94 -14.57 0.15
CA ALA A 166 -7.93 -13.71 1.34
C ALA A 166 -7.13 -14.36 2.48
N ALA A 167 -7.35 -15.65 2.74
CA ALA A 167 -6.57 -16.38 3.74
C ALA A 167 -5.06 -16.38 3.41
N GLY A 168 -4.69 -16.59 2.14
CA GLY A 168 -3.31 -16.55 1.68
C GLY A 168 -2.68 -15.16 1.83
N VAL A 169 -3.42 -14.10 1.49
CA VAL A 169 -2.98 -12.71 1.64
C VAL A 169 -2.77 -12.36 3.13
N VAL A 170 -3.73 -12.69 4.00
CA VAL A 170 -3.62 -12.44 5.43
C VAL A 170 -2.45 -13.22 6.04
N PHE A 171 -2.31 -14.51 5.70
CA PHE A 171 -1.18 -15.32 6.16
C PHE A 171 0.17 -14.74 5.73
N THR A 172 0.28 -14.33 4.47
CA THR A 172 1.50 -13.67 3.95
C THR A 172 1.78 -12.36 4.70
N ALA A 173 0.75 -11.54 4.94
CA ALA A 173 0.89 -10.30 5.68
C ALA A 173 1.39 -10.54 7.12
N ILE A 174 0.86 -11.54 7.82
CA ILE A 174 1.31 -11.92 9.17
C ILE A 174 2.78 -12.33 9.15
N ILE A 175 3.19 -13.17 8.20
CA ILE A 175 4.60 -13.59 8.06
C ILE A 175 5.50 -12.37 7.82
N VAL A 176 5.13 -11.47 6.91
CA VAL A 176 5.93 -10.28 6.59
C VAL A 176 6.05 -9.37 7.80
N ILE A 177 4.96 -9.10 8.51
CA ILE A 177 4.97 -8.30 9.74
C ILE A 177 5.87 -8.95 10.79
N PHE A 178 5.75 -10.25 11.01
CA PHE A 178 6.54 -10.98 11.98
C PHE A 178 8.05 -10.95 11.65
N LEU A 179 8.41 -11.22 10.39
CA LEU A 179 9.81 -11.16 9.95
C LEU A 179 10.38 -9.75 10.03
N THR A 180 9.58 -8.73 9.66
CA THR A 180 10.00 -7.33 9.79
C THR A 180 10.24 -6.95 11.25
N ALA A 181 9.35 -7.38 12.15
CA ALA A 181 9.50 -7.13 13.58
C ALA A 181 10.75 -7.83 14.16
N LEU A 182 11.03 -9.07 13.73
CA LEU A 182 12.25 -9.80 14.14
C LEU A 182 13.53 -9.09 13.65
N ILE A 183 13.57 -8.70 12.37
CA ILE A 183 14.72 -8.02 11.78
C ILE A 183 14.96 -6.67 12.46
N LEU A 184 13.88 -5.89 12.65
CA LEU A 184 13.96 -4.61 13.32
C LEU A 184 14.37 -4.76 14.79
N GLY A 185 13.83 -5.74 15.51
CA GLY A 185 14.19 -6.04 16.89
C GLY A 185 15.66 -6.45 17.03
N ALA A 186 16.13 -7.32 16.15
CA ALA A 186 17.54 -7.72 16.11
C ALA A 186 18.46 -6.52 15.80
N PHE A 187 18.07 -5.68 14.85
CA PHE A 187 18.83 -4.47 14.50
C PHE A 187 18.90 -3.48 15.67
N LEU A 188 17.78 -3.17 16.31
CA LEU A 188 17.73 -2.27 17.46
C LEU A 188 18.51 -2.81 18.65
N SER A 189 18.45 -4.11 18.91
CA SER A 189 19.26 -4.78 19.94
C SER A 189 20.76 -4.67 19.65
N SER A 190 21.19 -4.94 18.41
CA SER A 190 22.59 -4.84 18.01
C SER A 190 23.12 -3.40 18.02
N ALA A 191 22.25 -2.40 17.80
CA ALA A 191 22.59 -0.98 17.84
C ALA A 191 22.55 -0.38 19.27
N GLY A 192 22.29 -1.19 20.32
CA GLY A 192 22.27 -0.73 21.72
C GLY A 192 21.04 0.11 22.09
N PHE A 193 19.97 0.07 21.27
CA PHE A 193 18.72 0.81 21.52
C PHE A 193 17.73 0.07 22.44
N VAL A 194 18.08 -1.14 22.90
CA VAL A 194 17.27 -1.87 23.89
C VAL A 194 17.68 -1.37 25.28
N PRO A 195 16.77 -0.83 26.09
CA PRO A 195 17.08 -0.45 27.48
C PRO A 195 17.56 -1.69 28.22
N VAL A 196 18.70 -1.58 28.93
CA VAL A 196 19.29 -2.67 29.70
C VAL A 196 18.37 -3.17 30.82
N ASP A 197 17.38 -2.36 31.20
CA ASP A 197 16.39 -2.65 32.26
C ASP A 197 15.29 -3.63 31.85
N ALA A 198 15.28 -4.09 30.60
CA ALA A 198 14.31 -5.07 30.08
C ALA A 198 14.78 -6.53 30.11
N LEU A 199 15.99 -6.79 30.65
CA LEU A 199 16.49 -8.15 30.80
C LEU A 199 16.07 -8.68 32.19
N PRO A 200 15.31 -9.80 32.26
CA PRO A 200 15.00 -10.42 33.52
C PRO A 200 16.30 -10.88 34.22
N SER A 201 16.48 -10.42 35.45
CA SER A 201 17.54 -10.84 36.37
C SER A 201 17.39 -12.31 36.77
#